data_e272c4878b866913eb5d426912be2520
#
_entry.id   e272c4878b866913eb5d426912be2520
#
_cell.length_a   1.000
_cell.length_b   1.000
_cell.length_c   1.000
_cell.angle_alpha   90.00
_cell.angle_beta   90.00
_cell.angle_gamma   90.00
#
_symmetry.space_group_name_H-M   'P 1'
#
loop_
_entity.id
_entity.type
_entity.pdbx_description
1 polymer ?
#
loop_
_entity_poly.entity_id
_entity_poly.type
_entity_poly.pdbx_seq_one_letter_code
_entity_poly.pdbx_strand_id
1 'polypeptide(L)'
;RVGKSLRLFLTDDKDVGRLPFDVKLTQFTVHHYPGTDTPADYESRLRVAGRDYVVSMNRIAEIDGWRIYQTSYDTDGKGSVLSLYHDPWGILLTYVGYGLLFVSLLWSLLARGGAFRTLLRHPALRRTAFVLLLAAGWGSIGASASDFSDGKLRTIARSKADSIGRRQIVYNGRVCPLNTLAVDFCKKISGKTSFRGLTAEQILLSWVYYPDEWQNVAMVRIKNSTLRERLGIVGDYASVAQLYAGGEYRLQRLMAAERDPSSPLARAIQDTDEKVGLIVMLYKGTLIRPLPAEAKAAQLSEARVTAEIVYNRIPAVKIAFMYCLTLGFLAFGVQVSGRRRPWLDGVFQCVVVAAFVCLTLWFAFRWYLAGFVPMSNGFETMLLLAVCVLGVASLLMRRFSFVVPFGLLIAGFALLVAHLSDMNPQITPLMPVLSS
;
A
#
# COMPACT_ATOMS: atom_id res chain seq x y z
N ARG A 1 -13.86 -37.45 -19.07
CA ARG A 1 -13.18 -37.81 -20.34
C ARG A 1 -12.12 -36.76 -20.60
N VAL A 2 -10.90 -37.05 -20.17
CA VAL A 2 -9.70 -36.26 -20.40
C VAL A 2 -9.15 -36.71 -21.74
N GLY A 3 -9.10 -35.84 -22.74
CA GLY A 3 -8.55 -36.19 -24.05
C GLY A 3 -8.79 -35.14 -25.10
N LYS A 4 -8.48 -33.86 -24.82
CA LYS A 4 -8.27 -32.92 -25.92
C LYS A 4 -6.77 -32.63 -25.99
N SER A 5 -6.17 -33.03 -27.14
CA SER A 5 -4.83 -32.60 -27.51
C SER A 5 -4.82 -31.07 -27.59
N LEU A 6 -4.00 -30.43 -26.74
CA LEU A 6 -3.78 -29.01 -26.77
C LEU A 6 -3.06 -28.68 -28.08
N ARG A 7 -3.65 -27.87 -28.95
CA ARG A 7 -2.92 -27.21 -30.02
C ARG A 7 -2.37 -25.94 -29.47
N LEU A 8 -1.07 -25.88 -29.25
CA LEU A 8 -0.37 -24.65 -28.87
C LEU A 8 -0.23 -23.80 -30.14
N PHE A 9 -0.82 -22.60 -30.10
CA PHE A 9 -0.58 -21.58 -31.10
C PHE A 9 0.45 -20.58 -30.51
N LEU A 10 1.64 -20.51 -31.14
CA LEU A 10 2.58 -19.44 -30.92
C LEU A 10 2.19 -18.30 -31.86
N THR A 11 1.63 -17.23 -31.33
CA THR A 11 1.38 -16.02 -32.10
C THR A 11 2.47 -15.01 -31.77
N ASP A 12 3.44 -14.88 -32.64
CA ASP A 12 4.16 -13.64 -32.87
C ASP A 12 3.50 -13.01 -34.09
N ASP A 13 2.61 -12.12 -33.89
CA ASP A 13 1.78 -11.33 -34.80
C ASP A 13 1.23 -12.00 -36.10
N LYS A 14 1.70 -13.16 -36.56
CA LYS A 14 1.17 -13.93 -37.71
C LYS A 14 1.69 -15.35 -37.90
N ASP A 15 2.70 -15.83 -37.17
CA ASP A 15 3.28 -17.13 -37.43
C ASP A 15 2.94 -18.19 -36.36
N VAL A 16 2.29 -19.27 -36.78
CA VAL A 16 2.05 -20.43 -35.92
C VAL A 16 3.29 -21.32 -35.94
N GLY A 17 4.07 -21.27 -34.87
CA GLY A 17 5.24 -22.12 -34.66
C GLY A 17 4.87 -23.49 -34.07
N ARG A 18 5.69 -24.52 -34.33
CA ARG A 18 5.59 -25.85 -33.67
C ARG A 18 6.67 -25.95 -32.62
N LEU A 19 6.27 -26.36 -31.40
CA LEU A 19 7.23 -26.69 -30.35
C LEU A 19 7.97 -27.99 -30.70
N PRO A 20 9.24 -28.12 -30.25
CA PRO A 20 10.01 -29.36 -30.47
C PRO A 20 9.54 -30.52 -29.59
N PHE A 21 8.59 -30.31 -28.70
CA PHE A 21 8.03 -31.30 -27.77
C PHE A 21 6.51 -31.11 -27.62
N ASP A 22 5.83 -32.17 -27.27
CA ASP A 22 4.41 -32.15 -26.98
C ASP A 22 4.14 -31.79 -25.52
N VAL A 23 3.23 -30.84 -25.32
CA VAL A 23 2.79 -30.40 -23.98
C VAL A 23 1.36 -30.81 -23.77
N LYS A 24 1.08 -31.54 -22.69
CA LYS A 24 -0.26 -31.92 -22.28
C LYS A 24 -0.60 -31.33 -20.94
N LEU A 25 -1.66 -30.51 -20.88
CA LEU A 25 -2.22 -30.04 -19.60
C LEU A 25 -2.95 -31.22 -18.94
N THR A 26 -2.50 -31.63 -17.76
CA THR A 26 -3.12 -32.69 -16.98
C THR A 26 -4.13 -32.16 -15.99
N GLN A 27 -3.84 -31.03 -15.36
CA GLN A 27 -4.72 -30.40 -14.38
C GLN A 27 -4.45 -28.90 -14.33
N PHE A 28 -5.51 -28.11 -14.19
CA PHE A 28 -5.44 -26.70 -13.82
C PHE A 28 -6.17 -26.49 -12.48
N THR A 29 -5.57 -25.75 -11.56
CA THR A 29 -6.13 -25.52 -10.23
C THR A 29 -5.94 -24.08 -9.84
N VAL A 30 -7.00 -23.45 -9.35
CA VAL A 30 -6.95 -22.12 -8.73
C VAL A 30 -6.89 -22.31 -7.22
N HIS A 31 -5.83 -21.83 -6.60
CA HIS A 31 -5.71 -21.79 -5.16
C HIS A 31 -6.27 -20.46 -4.65
N HIS A 32 -7.09 -20.50 -3.62
CA HIS A 32 -7.68 -19.30 -3.01
C HIS A 32 -7.06 -19.03 -1.65
N TYR A 33 -7.04 -17.75 -1.23
CA TYR A 33 -6.70 -17.42 0.15
C TYR A 33 -7.72 -18.02 1.10
N PRO A 34 -7.30 -18.58 2.25
CA PRO A 34 -8.17 -19.25 3.18
C PRO A 34 -9.39 -18.39 3.58
N GLY A 35 -10.60 -18.96 3.39
CA GLY A 35 -11.86 -18.30 3.73
C GLY A 35 -12.32 -17.19 2.78
N THR A 36 -11.72 -17.08 1.60
CA THR A 36 -12.06 -16.07 0.59
C THR A 36 -12.18 -16.67 -0.81
N ASP A 37 -12.87 -15.96 -1.72
CA ASP A 37 -12.91 -16.28 -3.15
C ASP A 37 -11.75 -15.62 -3.92
N THR A 38 -10.83 -14.97 -3.22
CA THR A 38 -9.70 -14.27 -3.85
C THR A 38 -8.64 -15.28 -4.24
N PRO A 39 -8.23 -15.35 -5.52
CA PRO A 39 -7.21 -16.28 -5.96
C PRO A 39 -5.85 -15.92 -5.36
N ALA A 40 -5.14 -16.94 -4.88
CA ALA A 40 -3.81 -16.83 -4.29
C ALA A 40 -2.72 -17.28 -5.27
N ASP A 41 -3.00 -18.31 -6.08
CA ASP A 41 -2.10 -18.82 -7.11
C ASP A 41 -2.89 -19.59 -8.16
N TYR A 42 -2.32 -19.67 -9.35
CA TYR A 42 -2.82 -20.47 -10.48
C TYR A 42 -1.78 -21.53 -10.81
N GLU A 43 -2.15 -22.80 -10.68
CA GLU A 43 -1.26 -23.93 -10.89
C GLU A 43 -1.71 -24.75 -12.12
N SER A 44 -0.80 -24.88 -13.08
CA SER A 44 -0.96 -25.77 -14.25
C SER A 44 -0.02 -26.94 -14.13
N ARG A 45 -0.55 -28.16 -14.15
CA ARG A 45 0.25 -29.38 -14.22
C ARG A 45 0.38 -29.81 -15.67
N LEU A 46 1.60 -29.81 -16.17
CA LEU A 46 1.96 -30.15 -17.53
C LEU A 46 2.67 -31.48 -17.56
N ARG A 47 2.37 -32.31 -18.56
CA ARG A 47 3.13 -33.50 -18.89
C ARG A 47 3.87 -33.28 -20.20
N VAL A 48 5.18 -33.36 -20.17
CA VAL A 48 6.07 -33.20 -21.33
C VAL A 48 7.05 -34.36 -21.37
N ALA A 49 7.11 -35.06 -22.50
CA ALA A 49 7.98 -36.23 -22.68
C ALA A 49 7.89 -37.26 -21.54
N GLY A 50 6.68 -37.47 -20.99
CA GLY A 50 6.41 -38.45 -19.92
C GLY A 50 6.77 -37.95 -18.51
N ARG A 51 7.32 -36.74 -18.34
CA ARG A 51 7.61 -36.10 -17.05
C ARG A 51 6.52 -35.09 -16.72
N ASP A 52 6.23 -35.00 -15.42
CA ASP A 52 5.26 -34.02 -14.90
C ASP A 52 6.00 -32.76 -14.41
N TYR A 53 5.51 -31.60 -14.87
CA TYR A 53 5.99 -30.27 -14.49
C TYR A 53 4.83 -29.48 -13.88
N VAL A 54 5.15 -28.69 -12.88
CA VAL A 54 4.19 -27.78 -12.25
C VAL A 54 4.61 -26.36 -12.59
N VAL A 55 3.70 -25.63 -13.24
CA VAL A 55 3.88 -24.22 -13.59
C VAL A 55 2.88 -23.39 -12.80
N SER A 56 3.35 -22.40 -12.09
CA SER A 56 2.53 -21.41 -11.43
C SER A 56 3.13 -20.01 -11.62
N MET A 57 2.48 -18.97 -11.08
CA MET A 57 2.98 -17.61 -11.23
C MET A 57 4.41 -17.40 -10.73
N ASN A 58 4.80 -18.14 -9.68
CA ASN A 58 6.13 -18.03 -9.06
C ASN A 58 7.02 -19.26 -9.35
N ARG A 59 6.52 -20.22 -10.13
CA ARG A 59 7.23 -21.45 -10.45
C ARG A 59 7.14 -21.71 -11.95
N ILE A 60 8.23 -21.45 -12.65
CA ILE A 60 8.37 -21.72 -14.08
C ILE A 60 8.79 -23.17 -14.32
N ALA A 61 8.44 -23.75 -15.46
CA ALA A 61 9.06 -24.98 -15.94
C ALA A 61 10.13 -24.63 -16.96
N GLU A 62 11.29 -25.32 -16.85
CA GLU A 62 12.39 -25.19 -17.80
C GLU A 62 12.61 -26.56 -18.46
N ILE A 63 12.50 -26.61 -19.80
CA ILE A 63 12.54 -27.82 -20.59
C ILE A 63 13.38 -27.55 -21.83
N ASP A 64 14.52 -28.21 -21.94
CA ASP A 64 15.43 -28.08 -23.09
C ASP A 64 15.76 -26.62 -23.47
N GLY A 65 15.94 -25.74 -22.46
CA GLY A 65 16.21 -24.32 -22.66
C GLY A 65 14.99 -23.45 -22.90
N TRP A 66 13.80 -24.04 -23.00
CA TRP A 66 12.53 -23.33 -23.05
C TRP A 66 12.02 -23.07 -21.65
N ARG A 67 11.59 -21.84 -21.40
CA ARG A 67 10.94 -21.42 -20.15
C ARG A 67 9.46 -21.26 -20.37
N ILE A 68 8.67 -21.91 -19.55
CA ILE A 68 7.21 -21.94 -19.62
C ILE A 68 6.67 -21.18 -18.41
N TYR A 69 5.86 -20.14 -18.68
CA TYR A 69 5.25 -19.26 -17.69
C TYR A 69 3.73 -19.38 -17.75
N GLN A 70 3.07 -19.30 -16.60
CA GLN A 70 1.63 -19.13 -16.50
C GLN A 70 1.27 -17.68 -16.83
N THR A 71 0.48 -17.43 -17.89
CA THR A 71 0.14 -16.07 -18.33
C THR A 71 -1.34 -15.75 -18.12
N SER A 72 -2.22 -16.70 -18.46
CA SER A 72 -3.66 -16.53 -18.36
C SER A 72 -4.34 -17.88 -18.21
N TYR A 73 -5.66 -17.91 -18.15
CA TYR A 73 -6.48 -19.11 -18.13
C TYR A 73 -7.79 -18.86 -18.88
N ASP A 74 -8.44 -19.94 -19.31
CA ASP A 74 -9.71 -19.83 -20.01
C ASP A 74 -10.82 -19.45 -19.04
N THR A 75 -11.81 -18.71 -19.52
CA THR A 75 -12.97 -18.24 -18.73
C THR A 75 -13.81 -19.38 -18.15
N ASP A 76 -13.70 -20.61 -18.70
CA ASP A 76 -14.34 -21.81 -18.16
C ASP A 76 -13.55 -22.47 -17.01
N GLY A 77 -12.39 -21.94 -16.65
CA GLY A 77 -11.51 -22.44 -15.59
C GLY A 77 -10.87 -23.81 -15.87
N LYS A 78 -10.92 -24.30 -17.11
CA LYS A 78 -10.42 -25.63 -17.49
C LYS A 78 -9.18 -25.61 -18.37
N GLY A 79 -8.90 -24.47 -18.98
CA GLY A 79 -7.76 -24.25 -19.85
C GLY A 79 -6.74 -23.29 -19.22
N SER A 80 -5.52 -23.37 -19.72
CA SER A 80 -4.41 -22.53 -19.29
C SER A 80 -3.72 -21.92 -20.48
N VAL A 81 -3.43 -20.63 -20.43
CA VAL A 81 -2.63 -19.92 -21.43
C VAL A 81 -1.22 -19.79 -20.87
N LEU A 82 -0.27 -20.32 -21.61
CA LEU A 82 1.14 -20.37 -21.22
C LEU A 82 1.98 -19.56 -22.19
N SER A 83 2.89 -18.75 -21.68
CA SER A 83 3.93 -18.10 -22.47
C SER A 83 5.19 -18.94 -22.48
N LEU A 84 5.76 -19.08 -23.67
CA LEU A 84 7.00 -19.83 -23.87
C LEU A 84 8.10 -18.85 -24.31
N TYR A 85 9.25 -19.00 -23.69
CA TYR A 85 10.42 -18.16 -23.97
C TYR A 85 11.67 -19.01 -24.15
N HIS A 86 12.37 -18.82 -25.27
CA HIS A 86 13.61 -19.50 -25.58
C HIS A 86 14.67 -18.48 -26.04
N ASP A 87 15.44 -17.97 -25.10
CA ASP A 87 16.55 -17.05 -25.39
C ASP A 87 17.69 -17.24 -24.36
N PRO A 88 18.53 -18.27 -24.56
CA PRO A 88 19.62 -18.54 -23.62
C PRO A 88 20.70 -17.45 -23.64
N TRP A 89 20.93 -16.81 -24.77
CA TRP A 89 21.93 -15.75 -24.91
C TRP A 89 21.50 -14.42 -24.30
N GLY A 90 20.26 -14.02 -24.50
CA GLY A 90 19.72 -12.79 -23.92
C GLY A 90 19.67 -12.85 -22.39
N ILE A 91 19.33 -14.03 -21.85
CA ILE A 91 19.33 -14.26 -20.40
C ILE A 91 20.75 -14.13 -19.84
N LEU A 92 21.73 -14.81 -20.43
CA LEU A 92 23.13 -14.73 -20.00
C LEU A 92 23.65 -13.29 -20.05
N LEU A 93 23.42 -12.60 -21.16
CA LEU A 93 23.87 -11.22 -21.37
C LEU A 93 23.25 -10.27 -20.35
N THR A 94 21.98 -10.47 -20.04
CA THR A 94 21.26 -9.65 -19.04
C THR A 94 21.85 -9.83 -17.64
N TYR A 95 22.11 -11.05 -17.19
CA TYR A 95 22.71 -11.29 -15.88
C TYR A 95 24.15 -10.78 -15.80
N VAL A 96 24.93 -10.96 -16.86
CA VAL A 96 26.28 -10.37 -16.95
C VAL A 96 26.20 -8.85 -16.89
N GLY A 97 25.25 -8.24 -17.61
CA GLY A 97 25.00 -6.80 -17.56
C GLY A 97 24.66 -6.29 -16.17
N TYR A 98 23.76 -6.96 -15.46
CA TYR A 98 23.44 -6.62 -14.06
C TYR A 98 24.67 -6.78 -13.14
N GLY A 99 25.44 -7.84 -13.30
CA GLY A 99 26.69 -8.05 -12.55
C GLY A 99 27.70 -6.91 -12.78
N LEU A 100 27.92 -6.53 -14.03
CA LEU A 100 28.82 -5.42 -14.38
C LEU A 100 28.31 -4.09 -13.84
N LEU A 101 26.99 -3.83 -13.93
CA LEU A 101 26.37 -2.63 -13.39
C LEU A 101 26.56 -2.55 -11.87
N PHE A 102 26.32 -3.63 -11.17
CA PHE A 102 26.51 -3.70 -9.72
C PHE A 102 27.99 -3.48 -9.33
N VAL A 103 28.93 -4.14 -10.01
CA VAL A 103 30.35 -3.97 -9.78
C VAL A 103 30.81 -2.54 -10.09
N SER A 104 30.32 -1.94 -11.19
CA SER A 104 30.65 -0.54 -11.55
C SER A 104 30.12 0.47 -10.54
N LEU A 105 28.91 0.22 -10.00
CA LEU A 105 28.32 1.05 -8.95
C LEU A 105 29.18 0.99 -7.68
N LEU A 106 29.53 -0.22 -7.22
CA LEU A 106 30.40 -0.39 -6.07
C LEU A 106 31.78 0.25 -6.29
N TRP A 107 32.36 0.07 -7.49
CA TRP A 107 33.62 0.70 -7.84
C TRP A 107 33.55 2.22 -7.80
N SER A 108 32.48 2.81 -8.32
CA SER A 108 32.24 4.26 -8.28
C SER A 108 32.18 4.80 -6.84
N LEU A 109 31.59 4.05 -5.92
CA LEU A 109 31.48 4.42 -4.50
C LEU A 109 32.82 4.24 -3.76
N LEU A 110 33.60 3.22 -4.10
CA LEU A 110 34.83 2.85 -3.39
C LEU A 110 36.10 3.49 -3.97
N ALA A 111 36.08 3.93 -5.24
CA ALA A 111 37.24 4.48 -5.94
C ALA A 111 37.82 5.70 -5.22
N ARG A 112 39.12 5.66 -4.93
CA ARG A 112 39.82 6.69 -4.13
C ARG A 112 39.84 8.09 -4.79
N GLY A 113 39.71 8.17 -6.12
CA GLY A 113 39.65 9.42 -6.94
C GLY A 113 38.30 9.68 -7.59
N GLY A 114 37.25 8.92 -7.24
CA GLY A 114 35.93 9.04 -7.86
C GLY A 114 35.23 10.38 -7.63
N ALA A 115 34.39 10.78 -8.59
CA ALA A 115 33.59 12.01 -8.54
C ALA A 115 32.77 12.11 -7.24
N PHE A 116 32.28 10.99 -6.74
CA PHE A 116 31.51 10.91 -5.49
C PHE A 116 32.35 11.37 -4.28
N ARG A 117 33.59 10.92 -4.14
CA ARG A 117 34.51 11.37 -3.07
C ARG A 117 34.95 12.81 -3.23
N THR A 118 35.09 13.29 -4.46
CA THR A 118 35.45 14.68 -4.78
C THR A 118 34.31 15.61 -4.42
N LEU A 119 33.07 15.25 -4.76
CA LEU A 119 31.86 15.98 -4.35
C LEU A 119 31.70 16.06 -2.84
N LEU A 120 31.96 14.97 -2.13
CA LEU A 120 31.91 14.92 -0.65
C LEU A 120 32.92 15.85 0.04
N ARG A 121 34.00 16.22 -0.65
CA ARG A 121 35.03 17.14 -0.15
C ARG A 121 34.81 18.59 -0.56
N HIS A 122 33.75 18.88 -1.35
CA HIS A 122 33.55 20.21 -1.91
C HIS A 122 33.14 21.23 -0.80
N PRO A 123 33.82 22.39 -0.70
CA PRO A 123 33.56 23.37 0.36
C PRO A 123 32.19 24.03 0.30
N ALA A 124 31.50 23.99 -0.86
CA ALA A 124 30.14 24.53 -1.00
C ALA A 124 29.09 23.74 -0.22
N LEU A 125 29.30 22.44 0.02
CA LEU A 125 28.43 21.65 0.91
C LEU A 125 28.52 22.05 2.37
N ARG A 126 29.49 22.91 2.71
CA ARG A 126 29.74 23.37 4.08
C ARG A 126 28.99 24.64 4.49
N ARG A 127 28.43 25.45 3.57
CA ARG A 127 28.05 26.84 3.93
C ARG A 127 26.65 27.35 3.55
N THR A 128 25.85 26.75 2.68
CA THR A 128 24.77 27.55 2.04
C THR A 128 23.32 27.06 2.21
N ALA A 129 23.01 25.93 2.85
CA ALA A 129 21.64 25.36 2.85
C ALA A 129 20.81 25.62 4.13
N PHE A 130 21.34 26.33 5.12
CA PHE A 130 20.74 26.33 6.46
C PHE A 130 19.56 27.30 6.67
N VAL A 131 19.49 28.39 5.91
CA VAL A 131 18.55 29.48 6.24
C VAL A 131 17.17 29.33 5.60
N LEU A 132 17.08 28.66 4.47
CA LEU A 132 15.81 28.56 3.71
C LEU A 132 14.88 27.42 4.12
N LEU A 133 15.36 26.41 4.85
CA LEU A 133 14.56 25.22 5.20
C LEU A 133 13.89 25.31 6.58
N LEU A 134 14.35 26.18 7.48
CA LEU A 134 13.72 26.40 8.79
C LEU A 134 12.42 27.21 8.72
N ALA A 135 12.21 27.98 7.67
CA ALA A 135 11.02 28.83 7.51
C ALA A 135 9.80 28.09 6.95
N ALA A 136 9.99 26.93 6.29
CA ALA A 136 8.90 26.18 5.65
C ALA A 136 8.28 25.07 6.53
N GLY A 137 8.88 24.77 7.68
CA GLY A 137 8.51 23.59 8.50
C GLY A 137 7.47 23.84 9.60
N TRP A 138 7.06 25.07 9.86
CA TRP A 138 6.14 25.39 10.94
C TRP A 138 4.81 25.99 10.48
N GLY A 139 4.27 25.45 9.41
CA GLY A 139 2.93 25.74 8.92
C GLY A 139 1.88 24.77 9.49
N SER A 140 1.17 25.25 10.53
CA SER A 140 -0.19 24.80 10.91
C SER A 140 -0.39 23.32 11.31
N ILE A 141 -0.06 22.99 12.55
CA ILE A 141 -0.91 22.11 13.36
C ILE A 141 -2.00 23.02 13.96
N GLY A 142 -2.93 23.42 13.15
CA GLY A 142 -4.17 24.04 13.58
C GLY A 142 -5.21 22.94 13.74
N ALA A 143 -5.32 22.37 14.92
CA ALA A 143 -6.51 21.67 15.34
C ALA A 143 -7.62 22.70 15.56
N SER A 144 -8.33 23.07 14.53
CA SER A 144 -9.63 23.72 14.69
C SER A 144 -10.62 22.64 15.11
N ALA A 145 -10.75 22.46 16.40
CA ALA A 145 -11.96 21.92 16.98
C ALA A 145 -13.06 22.99 16.78
N SER A 146 -13.79 22.88 15.69
CA SER A 146 -15.06 23.57 15.58
C SER A 146 -16.06 22.79 16.42
N ASP A 147 -16.35 23.32 17.59
CA ASP A 147 -17.51 22.98 18.38
C ASP A 147 -18.77 23.22 17.53
N PHE A 148 -19.33 22.17 17.00
CA PHE A 148 -20.71 22.17 16.59
C PHE A 148 -21.53 21.62 17.76
N SER A 149 -22.05 22.52 18.56
CA SER A 149 -23.17 22.24 19.45
C SER A 149 -24.38 21.97 18.57
N ASP A 150 -24.74 20.71 18.42
CA ASP A 150 -26.10 20.39 18.03
C ASP A 150 -26.48 18.96 18.45
N GLY A 151 -27.72 18.82 18.91
CA GLY A 151 -28.49 17.73 19.39
C GLY A 151 -27.78 16.37 19.51
N LYS A 152 -27.98 15.66 20.60
CA LYS A 152 -27.36 14.37 20.91
C LYS A 152 -27.45 13.39 19.75
N LEU A 153 -26.45 13.41 18.86
CA LEU A 153 -26.28 12.41 17.82
C LEU A 153 -26.22 11.02 18.49
N ARG A 154 -27.11 10.12 18.12
CA ARG A 154 -27.09 8.76 18.66
C ARG A 154 -25.84 8.03 18.18
N THR A 155 -25.12 7.48 19.16
CA THR A 155 -23.90 6.71 18.92
C THR A 155 -23.91 5.42 19.72
N ILE A 156 -23.21 4.41 19.23
CA ILE A 156 -23.03 3.16 19.94
C ILE A 156 -22.04 3.38 21.09
N ALA A 157 -22.31 2.81 22.27
CA ALA A 157 -21.38 2.82 23.41
C ALA A 157 -20.04 2.21 23.02
N ARG A 158 -18.94 2.85 23.43
CA ARG A 158 -17.57 2.45 23.05
C ARG A 158 -17.26 0.99 23.39
N SER A 159 -17.65 0.51 24.58
CA SER A 159 -17.45 -0.90 24.99
C SER A 159 -18.12 -1.90 24.06
N LYS A 160 -19.36 -1.57 23.62
CA LYS A 160 -20.10 -2.41 22.66
C LYS A 160 -19.45 -2.34 21.27
N ALA A 161 -19.03 -1.16 20.83
CA ALA A 161 -18.36 -0.98 19.55
C ALA A 161 -17.02 -1.73 19.51
N ASP A 162 -16.21 -1.63 20.55
CA ASP A 162 -14.94 -2.37 20.69
C ASP A 162 -15.16 -3.90 20.66
N SER A 163 -16.21 -4.41 21.32
CA SER A 163 -16.55 -5.84 21.31
C SER A 163 -16.96 -6.32 19.91
N ILE A 164 -17.81 -5.55 19.20
CA ILE A 164 -18.23 -5.89 17.84
C ILE A 164 -17.06 -5.73 16.89
N GLY A 165 -16.20 -4.73 17.09
CA GLY A 165 -14.99 -4.48 16.29
C GLY A 165 -14.00 -5.65 16.24
N ARG A 166 -14.07 -6.58 17.21
CA ARG A 166 -13.26 -7.81 17.25
C ARG A 166 -13.81 -8.93 16.37
N ARG A 167 -15.07 -8.83 15.90
CA ARG A 167 -15.69 -9.84 15.02
C ARG A 167 -14.91 -9.95 13.72
N GLN A 168 -14.68 -11.18 13.29
CA GLN A 168 -13.92 -11.48 12.09
C GLN A 168 -14.82 -11.40 10.87
N ILE A 169 -14.32 -10.74 9.85
CA ILE A 169 -14.99 -10.52 8.55
C ILE A 169 -14.02 -10.80 7.42
N VAL A 170 -14.55 -10.97 6.21
CA VAL A 170 -13.76 -10.99 4.98
C VAL A 170 -13.75 -9.58 4.38
N TYR A 171 -12.56 -8.99 4.28
CA TYR A 171 -12.38 -7.66 3.71
C TYR A 171 -11.06 -7.57 2.93
N ASN A 172 -11.08 -6.95 1.75
CA ASN A 172 -9.92 -6.84 0.84
C ASN A 172 -9.21 -8.19 0.61
N GLY A 173 -9.98 -9.26 0.39
CA GLY A 173 -9.45 -10.59 0.05
C GLY A 173 -8.78 -11.34 1.22
N ARG A 174 -8.95 -10.89 2.46
CA ARG A 174 -8.43 -11.58 3.65
C ARG A 174 -9.41 -11.56 4.83
N VAL A 175 -9.20 -12.47 5.76
CA VAL A 175 -9.91 -12.44 7.03
C VAL A 175 -9.23 -11.41 7.94
N CYS A 176 -10.03 -10.53 8.53
CA CYS A 176 -9.55 -9.48 9.45
C CYS A 176 -10.65 -9.11 10.47
N PRO A 177 -10.31 -8.40 11.55
CA PRO A 177 -11.32 -7.87 12.47
C PRO A 177 -12.13 -6.74 11.80
N LEU A 178 -13.39 -6.57 12.22
CA LEU A 178 -14.26 -5.48 11.75
C LEU A 178 -13.64 -4.09 11.99
N ASN A 179 -12.81 -3.97 13.04
CA ASN A 179 -12.00 -2.76 13.31
C ASN A 179 -11.21 -2.30 12.07
N THR A 180 -10.61 -3.22 11.31
CA THR A 180 -9.83 -2.89 10.10
C THR A 180 -10.71 -2.23 9.04
N LEU A 181 -11.89 -2.79 8.77
CA LEU A 181 -12.87 -2.15 7.88
C LEU A 181 -13.34 -0.79 8.43
N ALA A 182 -13.62 -0.70 9.74
CA ALA A 182 -14.09 0.54 10.35
C ALA A 182 -13.06 1.67 10.20
N VAL A 183 -11.78 1.39 10.46
CA VAL A 183 -10.69 2.36 10.30
C VAL A 183 -10.53 2.80 8.85
N ASP A 184 -10.61 1.86 7.90
CA ASP A 184 -10.50 2.18 6.47
C ASP A 184 -11.70 3.01 5.98
N PHE A 185 -12.92 2.61 6.36
CA PHE A 185 -14.16 3.35 6.07
C PHE A 185 -14.08 4.79 6.59
N CYS A 186 -13.76 4.95 7.87
CA CYS A 186 -13.65 6.27 8.48
C CYS A 186 -12.59 7.13 7.78
N LYS A 187 -11.43 6.56 7.47
CA LYS A 187 -10.32 7.26 6.79
C LYS A 187 -10.69 7.64 5.36
N LYS A 188 -11.33 6.76 4.60
CA LYS A 188 -11.75 7.04 3.22
C LYS A 188 -12.79 8.15 3.16
N ILE A 189 -13.76 8.14 4.05
CA ILE A 189 -14.84 9.13 4.04
C ILE A 189 -14.38 10.47 4.61
N SER A 190 -13.81 10.48 5.82
CA SER A 190 -13.49 11.71 6.55
C SER A 190 -12.04 12.18 6.41
N GLY A 191 -11.16 11.32 5.90
CA GLY A 191 -9.71 11.56 5.88
C GLY A 191 -9.02 11.34 7.24
N LYS A 192 -9.76 10.89 8.26
CA LYS A 192 -9.28 10.69 9.64
C LYS A 192 -9.67 9.31 10.15
N THR A 193 -8.90 8.76 11.09
CA THR A 193 -9.21 7.47 11.75
C THR A 193 -10.19 7.60 12.92
N SER A 194 -10.55 8.83 13.29
CA SER A 194 -11.56 9.17 14.30
C SER A 194 -12.27 10.44 13.88
N PHE A 195 -13.51 10.62 14.28
CA PHE A 195 -14.30 11.79 13.92
C PHE A 195 -15.15 12.24 15.11
N ARG A 196 -15.10 13.53 15.46
CA ARG A 196 -15.81 14.12 16.62
C ARG A 196 -15.60 13.36 17.93
N GLY A 197 -14.38 12.87 18.18
CA GLY A 197 -14.06 12.11 19.41
C GLY A 197 -14.54 10.65 19.43
N LEU A 198 -15.23 10.19 18.37
CA LEU A 198 -15.71 8.81 18.23
C LEU A 198 -14.63 7.94 17.58
N THR A 199 -14.56 6.68 18.00
CA THR A 199 -13.71 5.67 17.38
C THR A 199 -14.28 5.23 16.03
N ALA A 200 -13.44 4.67 15.16
CA ALA A 200 -13.86 4.22 13.84
C ALA A 200 -14.99 3.17 13.93
N GLU A 201 -14.93 2.28 14.92
CA GLU A 201 -15.96 1.26 15.15
C GLU A 201 -17.29 1.88 15.58
N GLN A 202 -17.23 2.91 16.45
CA GLN A 202 -18.45 3.65 16.84
C GLN A 202 -19.07 4.31 15.62
N ILE A 203 -18.27 4.91 14.75
CA ILE A 203 -18.72 5.57 13.54
C ILE A 203 -19.38 4.56 12.59
N LEU A 204 -18.67 3.50 12.21
CA LEU A 204 -19.19 2.50 11.28
C LEU A 204 -20.51 1.90 11.78
N LEU A 205 -20.56 1.50 13.06
CA LEU A 205 -21.75 0.91 13.65
C LEU A 205 -22.89 1.92 13.79
N SER A 206 -22.57 3.19 14.08
CA SER A 206 -23.61 4.23 14.16
C SER A 206 -24.24 4.52 12.80
N TRP A 207 -23.48 4.45 11.71
CA TRP A 207 -24.03 4.50 10.35
C TRP A 207 -24.97 3.32 10.06
N VAL A 208 -24.69 2.13 10.61
CA VAL A 208 -25.55 0.93 10.43
C VAL A 208 -26.83 1.03 11.26
N TYR A 209 -26.71 1.45 12.54
CA TYR A 209 -27.85 1.43 13.48
C TYR A 209 -28.72 2.68 13.46
N TYR A 210 -28.17 3.82 13.04
CA TYR A 210 -28.85 5.13 13.02
C TYR A 210 -28.70 5.85 11.67
N PRO A 211 -29.07 5.22 10.53
CA PRO A 211 -28.83 5.76 9.20
C PRO A 211 -29.47 7.12 8.97
N ASP A 212 -30.71 7.32 9.47
CA ASP A 212 -31.48 8.56 9.28
C ASP A 212 -30.85 9.78 9.94
N GLU A 213 -30.16 9.59 11.05
CA GLU A 213 -29.44 10.66 11.73
C GLU A 213 -28.07 10.90 11.06
N TRP A 214 -27.36 9.82 10.77
CA TRP A 214 -25.99 9.90 10.25
C TRP A 214 -25.90 10.39 8.80
N GLN A 215 -26.93 10.20 7.95
CA GLN A 215 -26.96 10.79 6.62
C GLN A 215 -26.90 12.33 6.63
N ASN A 216 -27.32 12.98 7.72
CA ASN A 216 -27.27 14.43 7.89
C ASN A 216 -25.94 14.92 8.49
N VAL A 217 -25.05 14.01 8.93
CA VAL A 217 -23.76 14.36 9.51
C VAL A 217 -22.79 14.73 8.39
N ALA A 218 -22.23 15.94 8.45
CA ALA A 218 -21.19 16.39 7.52
C ALA A 218 -19.86 15.66 7.80
N MET A 219 -19.67 14.49 7.17
CA MET A 219 -18.52 13.63 7.36
C MET A 219 -17.76 13.35 6.05
N VAL A 220 -18.40 13.45 4.89
CA VAL A 220 -17.77 13.20 3.59
C VAL A 220 -16.83 14.35 3.25
N ARG A 221 -15.54 14.10 3.26
CA ARG A 221 -14.53 15.12 2.98
C ARG A 221 -14.41 15.39 1.49
N ILE A 222 -14.54 16.66 1.09
CA ILE A 222 -14.36 17.13 -0.28
C ILE A 222 -13.16 18.06 -0.32
N LYS A 223 -12.06 17.60 -0.93
CA LYS A 223 -10.80 18.36 -0.99
C LYS A 223 -10.85 19.54 -1.98
N ASN A 224 -11.57 19.38 -3.09
CA ASN A 224 -11.61 20.34 -4.18
C ASN A 224 -12.56 21.50 -3.88
N SER A 225 -12.06 22.75 -3.89
CA SER A 225 -12.84 23.96 -3.61
C SER A 225 -13.91 24.23 -4.67
N THR A 226 -13.60 24.04 -5.95
CA THR A 226 -14.54 24.25 -7.06
C THR A 226 -15.74 23.31 -6.95
N LEU A 227 -15.53 22.06 -6.56
CA LEU A 227 -16.63 21.11 -6.34
C LEU A 227 -17.49 21.55 -5.16
N ARG A 228 -16.88 22.03 -4.07
CA ARG A 228 -17.62 22.53 -2.90
C ARG A 228 -18.50 23.73 -3.24
N GLU A 229 -17.97 24.68 -4.01
CA GLU A 229 -18.73 25.86 -4.50
C GLU A 229 -19.92 25.44 -5.36
N ARG A 230 -19.72 24.54 -6.33
CA ARG A 230 -20.82 24.03 -7.18
C ARG A 230 -21.89 23.27 -6.41
N LEU A 231 -21.53 22.63 -5.30
CA LEU A 231 -22.45 21.96 -4.40
C LEU A 231 -23.05 22.88 -3.34
N GLY A 232 -22.56 24.10 -3.19
CA GLY A 232 -23.02 25.06 -2.16
C GLY A 232 -22.63 24.60 -0.73
N ILE A 233 -21.50 23.91 -0.58
CA ILE A 233 -21.04 23.35 0.70
C ILE A 233 -20.10 24.35 1.37
N VAL A 234 -20.42 24.71 2.61
CA VAL A 234 -19.58 25.55 3.45
C VAL A 234 -18.64 24.64 4.25
N GLY A 235 -17.31 24.83 4.07
CA GLY A 235 -16.29 24.01 4.73
C GLY A 235 -15.83 22.79 3.92
N ASP A 236 -15.07 21.89 4.56
CA ASP A 236 -14.42 20.76 3.89
C ASP A 236 -15.27 19.48 3.88
N TYR A 237 -16.38 19.46 4.59
CA TYR A 237 -17.19 18.27 4.81
C TYR A 237 -18.62 18.47 4.32
N ALA A 238 -19.15 17.48 3.61
CA ALA A 238 -20.54 17.38 3.19
C ALA A 238 -21.28 16.28 3.94
N SER A 239 -22.58 16.42 4.10
CA SER A 239 -23.45 15.31 4.50
C SER A 239 -23.96 14.56 3.26
N VAL A 240 -24.35 13.30 3.43
CA VAL A 240 -24.95 12.52 2.34
C VAL A 240 -26.26 13.18 1.88
N ALA A 241 -27.06 13.69 2.82
CA ALA A 241 -28.29 14.38 2.51
C ALA A 241 -28.07 15.62 1.60
N GLN A 242 -26.97 16.36 1.77
CA GLN A 242 -26.64 17.49 0.89
C GLN A 242 -26.26 17.05 -0.54
N LEU A 243 -25.72 15.83 -0.69
CA LEU A 243 -25.36 15.27 -1.99
C LEU A 243 -26.58 14.70 -2.75
N TYR A 244 -27.66 14.40 -2.02
CA TYR A 244 -28.96 13.95 -2.55
C TYR A 244 -30.09 15.02 -2.40
N ALA A 245 -29.76 16.26 -2.58
CA ALA A 245 -30.74 17.34 -2.42
C ALA A 245 -31.79 17.33 -3.55
N GLY A 246 -33.07 17.45 -3.18
CA GLY A 246 -34.17 17.51 -4.14
C GLY A 246 -34.53 16.17 -4.79
N GLY A 247 -34.11 15.04 -4.21
CA GLY A 247 -34.37 13.70 -4.76
C GLY A 247 -33.42 13.29 -5.90
N GLU A 248 -32.56 14.20 -6.32
CA GLU A 248 -31.55 13.94 -7.35
C GLU A 248 -30.11 13.75 -6.75
N TYR A 249 -29.36 12.83 -7.31
CA TYR A 249 -27.96 12.67 -6.98
C TYR A 249 -27.11 13.71 -7.71
N ARG A 250 -26.71 14.76 -6.99
CA ARG A 250 -26.08 15.96 -7.55
C ARG A 250 -24.73 15.68 -8.24
N LEU A 251 -23.96 14.70 -7.75
CA LEU A 251 -22.66 14.35 -8.34
C LEU A 251 -22.81 13.76 -9.75
N GLN A 252 -23.82 12.93 -9.98
CA GLN A 252 -24.09 12.37 -11.30
C GLN A 252 -24.40 13.46 -12.34
N ARG A 253 -25.19 14.46 -11.94
CA ARG A 253 -25.49 15.61 -12.81
C ARG A 253 -24.26 16.44 -13.12
N LEU A 254 -23.38 16.66 -12.12
CA LEU A 254 -22.14 17.39 -12.31
C LEU A 254 -21.16 16.63 -13.19
N MET A 255 -21.10 15.29 -13.07
CA MET A 255 -20.26 14.45 -13.92
C MET A 255 -20.74 14.46 -15.37
N ALA A 256 -22.05 14.40 -15.60
CA ALA A 256 -22.65 14.49 -16.95
C ALA A 256 -22.42 15.86 -17.62
N ALA A 257 -22.28 16.92 -16.83
CA ALA A 257 -22.00 18.26 -17.33
C ALA A 257 -20.52 18.53 -17.59
N GLU A 258 -19.62 17.70 -17.07
CA GLU A 258 -18.16 17.85 -17.25
C GLU A 258 -17.74 17.20 -18.56
N ARG A 259 -17.11 18.00 -19.44
CA ARG A 259 -16.69 17.55 -20.79
C ARG A 259 -15.34 16.85 -20.80
N ASP A 260 -14.48 17.14 -19.82
CA ASP A 260 -13.15 16.57 -19.73
C ASP A 260 -13.05 15.57 -18.57
N PRO A 261 -13.03 14.24 -18.84
CA PRO A 261 -12.90 13.22 -17.80
C PRO A 261 -11.57 13.28 -17.03
N SER A 262 -10.54 13.93 -17.60
CA SER A 262 -9.22 14.06 -16.99
C SER A 262 -9.06 15.30 -16.12
N SER A 263 -10.07 16.18 -16.09
CA SER A 263 -10.04 17.43 -15.34
C SER A 263 -9.89 17.19 -13.83
N PRO A 264 -9.26 18.12 -13.09
CA PRO A 264 -9.20 18.05 -11.63
C PRO A 264 -10.58 18.00 -10.98
N LEU A 265 -11.60 18.58 -11.64
CA LEU A 265 -12.98 18.55 -11.17
C LEU A 265 -13.60 17.16 -11.35
N ALA A 266 -13.44 16.54 -12.52
CA ALA A 266 -13.93 15.19 -12.78
C ALA A 266 -13.36 14.18 -11.77
N ARG A 267 -12.05 14.24 -11.52
CA ARG A 267 -11.38 13.40 -10.49
C ARG A 267 -11.94 13.64 -9.09
N ALA A 268 -12.24 14.90 -8.75
CA ALA A 268 -12.83 15.22 -7.44
C ALA A 268 -14.28 14.74 -7.31
N ILE A 269 -15.06 14.77 -8.39
CA ILE A 269 -16.42 14.21 -8.43
C ILE A 269 -16.33 12.70 -8.23
N GLN A 270 -15.44 12.02 -8.96
CA GLN A 270 -15.24 10.57 -8.85
C GLN A 270 -14.77 10.16 -7.45
N ASP A 271 -13.77 10.84 -6.86
CA ASP A 271 -13.32 10.58 -5.47
C ASP A 271 -14.47 10.74 -4.46
N THR A 272 -15.35 11.72 -4.68
CA THR A 272 -16.50 11.94 -3.81
C THR A 272 -17.59 10.89 -4.03
N ASP A 273 -17.82 10.49 -5.29
CA ASP A 273 -18.76 9.43 -5.65
C ASP A 273 -18.35 8.07 -5.06
N GLU A 274 -17.07 7.72 -5.13
CA GLU A 274 -16.53 6.51 -4.49
C GLU A 274 -16.80 6.48 -2.97
N LYS A 275 -16.66 7.61 -2.29
CA LYS A 275 -16.97 7.73 -0.85
C LYS A 275 -18.46 7.53 -0.57
N VAL A 276 -19.33 8.12 -1.38
CA VAL A 276 -20.79 7.91 -1.29
C VAL A 276 -21.13 6.45 -1.59
N GLY A 277 -20.48 5.86 -2.60
CA GLY A 277 -20.62 4.45 -2.96
C GLY A 277 -20.33 3.51 -1.78
N LEU A 278 -19.28 3.78 -1.00
CA LEU A 278 -18.98 3.01 0.22
C LEU A 278 -20.10 3.10 1.25
N ILE A 279 -20.70 4.28 1.43
CA ILE A 279 -21.85 4.46 2.35
C ILE A 279 -23.07 3.71 1.84
N VAL A 280 -23.34 3.76 0.54
CA VAL A 280 -24.43 3.01 -0.09
C VAL A 280 -24.24 1.50 0.05
N MET A 281 -23.01 1.01 -0.13
CA MET A 281 -22.67 -0.41 0.11
C MET A 281 -22.90 -0.81 1.57
N LEU A 282 -22.61 0.09 2.51
CA LEU A 282 -22.89 -0.16 3.93
C LEU A 282 -24.38 -0.28 4.19
N TYR A 283 -25.20 0.61 3.63
CA TYR A 283 -26.67 0.56 3.76
C TYR A 283 -27.29 -0.67 3.09
N LYS A 284 -26.74 -1.10 1.96
CA LYS A 284 -27.16 -2.34 1.28
C LYS A 284 -26.69 -3.62 1.98
N GLY A 285 -25.87 -3.50 3.04
CA GLY A 285 -25.30 -4.65 3.75
C GLY A 285 -24.24 -5.44 2.96
N THR A 286 -23.76 -4.90 1.84
CA THR A 286 -22.77 -5.58 0.97
C THR A 286 -21.33 -5.30 1.37
N LEU A 287 -21.08 -4.26 2.18
CA LEU A 287 -19.74 -3.87 2.61
C LEU A 287 -19.19 -4.82 3.69
N ILE A 288 -20.03 -5.27 4.62
CA ILE A 288 -19.66 -6.16 5.72
C ILE A 288 -19.94 -7.59 5.32
N ARG A 289 -18.89 -8.36 5.01
CA ARG A 289 -19.01 -9.77 4.65
C ARG A 289 -18.58 -10.62 5.85
N PRO A 290 -19.51 -11.26 6.59
CA PRO A 290 -19.16 -12.12 7.71
C PRO A 290 -18.36 -13.33 7.21
N LEU A 291 -17.47 -13.85 8.06
CA LEU A 291 -16.73 -15.07 7.74
C LEU A 291 -17.71 -16.25 7.62
N PRO A 292 -17.70 -17.01 6.50
CA PRO A 292 -18.56 -18.17 6.34
C PRO A 292 -18.34 -19.20 7.44
N ALA A 293 -19.42 -19.86 7.91
CA ALA A 293 -19.34 -20.86 8.96
C ALA A 293 -18.45 -22.06 8.61
N GLU A 294 -18.34 -22.33 7.32
CA GLU A 294 -17.50 -23.41 6.74
C GLU A 294 -16.01 -23.07 6.77
N ALA A 295 -15.66 -21.78 6.80
CA ALA A 295 -14.29 -21.29 6.77
C ALA A 295 -13.64 -21.21 8.18
N LYS A 296 -14.00 -22.10 9.10
CA LYS A 296 -13.44 -22.12 10.49
C LYS A 296 -11.91 -22.25 10.49
N ALA A 297 -11.34 -22.95 9.53
CA ALA A 297 -9.88 -23.11 9.40
C ALA A 297 -9.15 -21.79 9.07
N ALA A 298 -9.85 -20.80 8.51
CA ALA A 298 -9.33 -19.48 8.20
C ALA A 298 -9.46 -18.48 9.34
N GLN A 299 -10.09 -18.90 10.47
CA GLN A 299 -10.32 -18.03 11.61
C GLN A 299 -9.00 -17.62 12.25
N LEU A 300 -8.84 -16.31 12.49
CA LEU A 300 -7.67 -15.76 13.17
C LEU A 300 -7.72 -16.09 14.67
N SER A 301 -6.56 -16.34 15.27
CA SER A 301 -6.44 -16.45 16.73
C SER A 301 -6.77 -15.10 17.40
N GLU A 302 -7.26 -15.14 18.63
CA GLU A 302 -7.56 -13.94 19.43
C GLU A 302 -6.33 -13.04 19.61
N ALA A 303 -5.14 -13.63 19.71
CA ALA A 303 -3.88 -12.90 19.77
C ALA A 303 -3.65 -12.08 18.49
N ARG A 304 -3.92 -12.67 17.32
CA ARG A 304 -3.75 -12.01 16.02
C ARG A 304 -4.78 -10.91 15.80
N VAL A 305 -6.04 -11.14 16.21
CA VAL A 305 -7.09 -10.11 16.20
C VAL A 305 -6.68 -8.91 17.07
N THR A 306 -6.20 -9.18 18.29
CA THR A 306 -5.75 -8.11 19.20
C THR A 306 -4.55 -7.36 18.63
N ALA A 307 -3.58 -8.07 18.08
CA ALA A 307 -2.41 -7.49 17.44
C ALA A 307 -2.79 -6.56 16.27
N GLU A 308 -3.74 -6.97 15.43
CA GLU A 308 -4.20 -6.14 14.30
C GLU A 308 -4.94 -4.87 14.76
N ILE A 309 -5.76 -4.97 15.80
CA ILE A 309 -6.41 -3.80 16.41
C ILE A 309 -5.37 -2.81 16.97
N VAL A 310 -4.34 -3.32 17.64
CA VAL A 310 -3.23 -2.48 18.14
C VAL A 310 -2.49 -1.82 16.98
N TYR A 311 -2.19 -2.58 15.92
CA TYR A 311 -1.55 -2.06 14.72
C TYR A 311 -2.34 -0.90 14.09
N ASN A 312 -3.65 -1.03 13.97
CA ASN A 312 -4.53 -0.01 13.39
C ASN A 312 -4.63 1.27 14.24
N ARG A 313 -4.41 1.18 15.55
CA ARG A 313 -4.47 2.32 16.49
C ARG A 313 -3.19 3.17 16.47
N ILE A 314 -2.06 2.60 16.09
CA ILE A 314 -0.76 3.29 16.14
C ILE A 314 -0.44 3.93 14.78
N PRO A 315 -0.37 5.25 14.66
CA PRO A 315 0.01 5.92 13.41
C PRO A 315 1.55 5.90 13.21
N ALA A 316 2.16 4.70 13.22
CA ALA A 316 3.60 4.53 13.28
C ALA A 316 4.35 5.19 12.12
N VAL A 317 3.83 5.09 10.90
CA VAL A 317 4.47 5.72 9.71
C VAL A 317 4.46 7.23 9.83
N LYS A 318 3.35 7.83 10.33
CA LYS A 318 3.27 9.26 10.59
C LYS A 318 4.30 9.71 11.64
N ILE A 319 4.41 8.97 12.73
CA ILE A 319 5.39 9.25 13.79
C ILE A 319 6.80 9.10 13.22
N ALA A 320 7.08 8.01 12.51
CA ALA A 320 8.40 7.71 11.98
C ALA A 320 8.90 8.76 10.98
N PHE A 321 8.07 9.21 10.01
CA PHE A 321 8.54 10.23 9.07
C PHE A 321 8.79 11.57 9.77
N MET A 322 7.95 11.97 10.74
CA MET A 322 8.16 13.20 11.49
C MET A 322 9.49 13.16 12.24
N TYR A 323 9.78 12.06 12.95
CA TYR A 323 11.05 11.89 13.66
C TYR A 323 12.25 11.87 12.70
N CYS A 324 12.17 11.06 11.64
CA CYS A 324 13.27 10.93 10.68
C CYS A 324 13.59 12.26 9.99
N LEU A 325 12.58 13.01 9.54
CA LEU A 325 12.81 14.32 8.91
C LEU A 325 13.32 15.35 9.92
N THR A 326 12.68 15.50 11.08
CA THR A 326 13.08 16.49 12.08
C THR A 326 14.51 16.25 12.55
N LEU A 327 14.84 15.02 12.94
CA LEU A 327 16.17 14.67 13.43
C LEU A 327 17.21 14.63 12.30
N GLY A 328 16.79 14.27 11.08
CA GLY A 328 17.62 14.33 9.88
C GLY A 328 18.04 15.75 9.53
N PHE A 329 17.10 16.72 9.52
CA PHE A 329 17.41 18.13 9.31
C PHE A 329 18.27 18.70 10.43
N LEU A 330 17.99 18.33 11.69
CA LEU A 330 18.79 18.77 12.83
C LEU A 330 20.24 18.24 12.73
N ALA A 331 20.41 16.94 12.44
CA ALA A 331 21.72 16.32 12.25
C ALA A 331 22.48 16.95 11.07
N PHE A 332 21.77 17.25 9.97
CA PHE A 332 22.33 17.93 8.82
C PHE A 332 22.81 19.34 9.19
N GLY A 333 21.99 20.13 9.92
CA GLY A 333 22.34 21.46 10.39
C GLY A 333 23.56 21.47 11.31
N VAL A 334 23.64 20.54 12.27
CA VAL A 334 24.82 20.38 13.14
C VAL A 334 26.07 20.06 12.33
N GLN A 335 25.95 19.19 11.33
CA GLN A 335 27.08 18.81 10.49
C GLN A 335 27.58 19.95 9.60
N VAL A 336 26.67 20.76 9.03
CA VAL A 336 27.01 21.92 8.18
C VAL A 336 27.58 23.08 9.00
N SER A 337 27.15 23.29 10.25
CA SER A 337 27.64 24.37 11.12
C SER A 337 29.13 24.23 11.49
N GLY A 338 29.73 23.06 11.22
CA GLY A 338 31.13 22.79 11.55
C GLY A 338 31.42 22.65 13.05
N ARG A 339 30.43 22.85 13.90
CA ARG A 339 30.52 22.70 15.37
C ARG A 339 30.32 21.24 15.75
N ARG A 340 31.23 20.36 15.29
CA ARG A 340 31.17 18.93 15.65
C ARG A 340 31.46 18.76 17.13
N ARG A 341 30.49 18.22 17.82
CA ARG A 341 30.65 17.74 19.20
C ARG A 341 30.54 16.22 19.19
N PRO A 342 31.56 15.46 19.60
CA PRO A 342 31.55 13.99 19.46
C PRO A 342 30.38 13.32 20.18
N TRP A 343 29.87 13.91 21.27
CA TRP A 343 28.68 13.39 21.95
C TRP A 343 27.39 13.55 21.12
N LEU A 344 27.26 14.64 20.34
CA LEU A 344 26.10 14.83 19.44
C LEU A 344 26.13 13.84 18.27
N ASP A 345 27.32 13.57 17.72
CA ASP A 345 27.49 12.54 16.67
C ASP A 345 27.08 11.17 17.21
N GLY A 346 27.46 10.83 18.46
CA GLY A 346 27.01 9.61 19.12
C GLY A 346 25.49 9.53 19.32
N VAL A 347 24.85 10.61 19.73
CA VAL A 347 23.39 10.68 19.88
C VAL A 347 22.70 10.42 18.55
N PHE A 348 23.10 11.12 17.46
CA PHE A 348 22.48 10.90 16.16
C PHE A 348 22.74 9.51 15.60
N GLN A 349 23.88 8.89 15.86
CA GLN A 349 24.12 7.49 15.50
C GLN A 349 23.14 6.55 16.25
N CYS A 350 22.93 6.77 17.55
CA CYS A 350 21.92 6.02 18.31
C CYS A 350 20.52 6.22 17.76
N VAL A 351 20.17 7.43 17.32
CA VAL A 351 18.88 7.73 16.71
C VAL A 351 18.67 6.94 15.41
N VAL A 352 19.70 6.87 14.55
CA VAL A 352 19.60 6.07 13.29
C VAL A 352 19.37 4.60 13.60
N VAL A 353 20.14 4.03 14.56
CA VAL A 353 19.97 2.62 14.96
C VAL A 353 18.59 2.38 15.56
N ALA A 354 18.15 3.28 16.45
CA ALA A 354 16.82 3.18 17.07
C ALA A 354 15.70 3.25 16.01
N ALA A 355 15.80 4.19 15.06
CA ALA A 355 14.85 4.30 13.95
C ALA A 355 14.85 3.05 13.07
N PHE A 356 16.03 2.50 12.76
CA PHE A 356 16.17 1.24 12.02
C PHE A 356 15.49 0.08 12.74
N VAL A 357 15.79 -0.10 14.02
CA VAL A 357 15.22 -1.19 14.83
C VAL A 357 13.70 -1.04 14.95
N CYS A 358 13.21 0.15 15.27
CA CYS A 358 11.77 0.40 15.41
C CYS A 358 11.01 0.16 14.10
N LEU A 359 11.53 0.64 12.95
CA LEU A 359 10.90 0.41 11.65
C LEU A 359 10.98 -1.05 11.21
N THR A 360 12.09 -1.74 11.49
CA THR A 360 12.23 -3.18 11.21
C THR A 360 11.23 -4.00 12.03
N LEU A 361 11.07 -3.68 13.32
CA LEU A 361 10.08 -4.33 14.17
C LEU A 361 8.65 -4.05 13.68
N TRP A 362 8.37 -2.81 13.25
CA TRP A 362 7.07 -2.45 12.67
C TRP A 362 6.80 -3.18 11.35
N PHE A 363 7.80 -3.31 10.49
CA PHE A 363 7.72 -4.08 9.26
C PHE A 363 7.51 -5.59 9.54
N ALA A 364 8.24 -6.15 10.50
CA ALA A 364 8.06 -7.52 10.94
C ALA A 364 6.68 -7.76 11.56
N PHE A 365 6.17 -6.77 12.32
CA PHE A 365 4.80 -6.83 12.88
C PHE A 365 3.75 -6.85 11.76
N ARG A 366 3.94 -6.02 10.72
CA ARG A 366 3.08 -6.06 9.53
C ARG A 366 3.15 -7.42 8.81
N TRP A 367 4.35 -7.99 8.69
CA TRP A 367 4.54 -9.33 8.13
C TRP A 367 3.80 -10.40 8.93
N TYR A 368 3.92 -10.38 10.24
CA TYR A 368 3.17 -11.28 11.12
C TYR A 368 1.66 -11.19 10.90
N LEU A 369 1.11 -9.98 10.78
CA LEU A 369 -0.32 -9.77 10.52
C LEU A 369 -0.74 -10.22 9.12
N ALA A 370 0.05 -9.90 8.12
CA ALA A 370 -0.22 -10.27 6.73
C ALA A 370 -0.15 -11.79 6.50
N GLY A 371 0.82 -12.47 7.12
CA GLY A 371 1.13 -13.88 6.86
C GLY A 371 1.98 -14.11 5.60
N PHE A 372 2.35 -13.04 4.89
CA PHE A 372 3.24 -13.03 3.73
C PHE A 372 4.15 -11.80 3.80
N VAL A 373 5.24 -11.80 3.01
CA VAL A 373 6.16 -10.65 2.98
C VAL A 373 5.42 -9.41 2.48
N PRO A 374 5.40 -8.29 3.25
CA PRO A 374 4.63 -7.11 2.89
C PRO A 374 5.33 -6.30 1.79
N MET A 375 5.14 -6.72 0.54
CA MET A 375 5.67 -6.10 -0.67
C MET A 375 4.59 -6.04 -1.78
N SER A 376 3.32 -6.05 -1.39
CA SER A 376 2.20 -6.15 -2.31
C SER A 376 1.77 -4.81 -2.93
N ASN A 377 2.15 -3.70 -2.33
CA ASN A 377 1.74 -2.37 -2.77
C ASN A 377 2.82 -1.31 -2.55
N GLY A 378 2.62 -0.12 -3.16
CA GLY A 378 3.59 0.98 -3.07
C GLY A 378 3.86 1.47 -1.64
N PHE A 379 2.86 1.44 -0.75
CA PHE A 379 3.04 1.79 0.66
C PHE A 379 4.05 0.86 1.35
N GLU A 380 3.94 -0.44 1.13
CA GLU A 380 4.85 -1.45 1.69
C GLU A 380 6.25 -1.35 1.12
N THR A 381 6.34 -1.03 -0.18
CA THR A 381 7.63 -0.79 -0.84
C THR A 381 8.35 0.42 -0.25
N MET A 382 7.63 1.52 0.01
CA MET A 382 8.23 2.71 0.65
C MET A 382 8.67 2.43 2.08
N LEU A 383 7.91 1.62 2.83
CA LEU A 383 8.28 1.20 4.18
C LEU A 383 9.55 0.35 4.17
N LEU A 384 9.63 -0.64 3.25
CA LEU A 384 10.83 -1.46 3.06
C LEU A 384 12.03 -0.62 2.64
N LEU A 385 11.85 0.32 1.71
CA LEU A 385 12.90 1.24 1.28
C LEU A 385 13.46 2.03 2.47
N ALA A 386 12.59 2.55 3.35
CA ALA A 386 13.04 3.27 4.54
C ALA A 386 13.83 2.37 5.48
N VAL A 387 13.40 1.12 5.69
CA VAL A 387 14.15 0.13 6.49
C VAL A 387 15.53 -0.14 5.88
N CYS A 388 15.61 -0.39 4.57
CA CYS A 388 16.88 -0.65 3.87
C CYS A 388 17.83 0.55 3.96
N VAL A 389 17.33 1.77 3.74
CA VAL A 389 18.12 3.01 3.82
C VAL A 389 18.69 3.19 5.23
N LEU A 390 17.88 3.03 6.27
CA LEU A 390 18.36 3.13 7.66
C LEU A 390 19.31 2.00 8.03
N GLY A 391 19.11 0.79 7.49
CA GLY A 391 20.02 -0.33 7.66
C GLY A 391 21.40 -0.03 7.08
N VAL A 392 21.44 0.44 5.83
CA VAL A 392 22.71 0.87 5.18
C VAL A 392 23.34 2.03 5.94
N ALA A 393 22.54 3.00 6.37
CA ALA A 393 23.04 4.12 7.17
C ALA A 393 23.65 3.64 8.50
N SER A 394 23.02 2.70 9.19
CA SER A 394 23.53 2.10 10.43
C SER A 394 24.84 1.38 10.27
N LEU A 395 25.05 0.72 9.12
CA LEU A 395 26.31 0.03 8.81
C LEU A 395 27.45 1.01 8.47
N LEU A 396 27.13 2.08 7.73
CA LEU A 396 28.13 3.00 7.17
C LEU A 396 28.44 4.21 8.06
N MET A 397 27.62 4.51 9.06
CA MET A 397 27.72 5.74 9.89
C MET A 397 29.04 5.91 10.61
N ARG A 398 29.69 4.80 11.00
CA ARG A 398 31.02 4.83 11.65
C ARG A 398 32.12 5.26 10.69
N ARG A 399 31.96 4.94 9.40
CA ARG A 399 32.93 5.24 8.35
C ARG A 399 32.71 6.61 7.72
N PHE A 400 31.44 7.03 7.58
CA PHE A 400 31.03 8.23 6.88
C PHE A 400 29.99 9.01 7.70
N SER A 401 30.38 10.10 8.30
CA SER A 401 29.50 10.88 9.20
C SER A 401 28.30 11.50 8.48
N PHE A 402 28.41 11.81 7.17
CA PHE A 402 27.31 12.38 6.39
C PHE A 402 26.16 11.39 6.16
N VAL A 403 26.40 10.10 6.30
CA VAL A 403 25.38 9.07 6.11
C VAL A 403 24.26 9.16 7.15
N VAL A 404 24.55 9.68 8.34
CA VAL A 404 23.58 9.87 9.41
C VAL A 404 22.43 10.81 9.00
N PRO A 405 22.66 12.08 8.66
CA PRO A 405 21.58 12.98 8.25
C PRO A 405 20.93 12.52 6.95
N PHE A 406 21.69 12.07 5.95
CA PHE A 406 21.12 11.62 4.66
C PHE A 406 20.28 10.38 4.82
N GLY A 407 20.69 9.40 5.63
CA GLY A 407 19.91 8.20 5.91
C GLY A 407 18.56 8.54 6.55
N LEU A 408 18.56 9.42 7.56
CA LEU A 408 17.32 9.88 8.20
C LEU A 408 16.43 10.66 7.22
N LEU A 409 16.99 11.56 6.42
CA LEU A 409 16.21 12.37 5.47
C LEU A 409 15.60 11.49 4.37
N ILE A 410 16.37 10.60 3.74
CA ILE A 410 15.87 9.75 2.65
C ILE A 410 14.79 8.81 3.19
N ALA A 411 15.03 8.16 4.34
CA ALA A 411 14.01 7.33 4.98
C ALA A 411 12.76 8.14 5.36
N GLY A 412 12.95 9.34 5.91
CA GLY A 412 11.87 10.24 6.27
C GLY A 412 11.05 10.68 5.05
N PHE A 413 11.68 11.01 3.92
CA PHE A 413 10.96 11.34 2.68
C PHE A 413 10.24 10.14 2.09
N ALA A 414 10.82 8.94 2.09
CA ALA A 414 10.15 7.73 1.64
C ALA A 414 8.86 7.47 2.46
N LEU A 415 8.95 7.59 3.79
CA LEU A 415 7.80 7.45 4.68
C LEU A 415 6.78 8.59 4.54
N LEU A 416 7.22 9.82 4.24
CA LEU A 416 6.35 10.95 3.95
C LEU A 416 5.56 10.71 2.67
N VAL A 417 6.21 10.22 1.61
CA VAL A 417 5.55 9.82 0.36
C VAL A 417 4.51 8.74 0.63
N ALA A 418 4.85 7.70 1.40
CA ALA A 418 3.90 6.66 1.81
C ALA A 418 2.69 7.22 2.59
N HIS A 419 2.87 8.31 3.35
CA HIS A 419 1.81 8.92 4.15
C HIS A 419 0.92 9.89 3.38
N LEU A 420 1.50 10.68 2.46
CA LEU A 420 0.79 11.75 1.73
C LEU A 420 0.19 11.28 0.41
N SER A 421 0.77 10.26 -0.22
CA SER A 421 0.26 9.72 -1.48
C SER A 421 -1.06 8.95 -1.27
N ASP A 422 -1.81 8.77 -2.35
CA ASP A 422 -3.04 7.96 -2.36
C ASP A 422 -2.74 6.44 -2.30
N MET A 423 -1.54 6.05 -1.82
CA MET A 423 -1.17 4.65 -1.62
C MET A 423 -2.02 4.00 -0.54
N ASN A 424 -2.50 2.80 -0.84
CA ASN A 424 -3.33 2.05 0.11
C ASN A 424 -2.48 1.53 1.29
N PRO A 425 -2.70 2.00 2.52
CA PRO A 425 -1.97 1.54 3.70
C PRO A 425 -2.48 0.19 4.23
N GLN A 426 -3.60 -0.31 3.70
CA GLN A 426 -4.19 -1.57 4.13
C GLN A 426 -3.28 -2.76 3.77
N ILE A 427 -3.38 -3.82 4.56
CA ILE A 427 -2.76 -5.10 4.22
C ILE A 427 -3.64 -5.75 3.17
N THR A 428 -3.15 -5.84 1.95
CA THR A 428 -3.82 -6.51 0.84
C THR A 428 -3.03 -7.73 0.42
N PRO A 429 -3.66 -8.89 0.22
CA PRO A 429 -2.97 -10.05 -0.34
C PRO A 429 -2.48 -9.73 -1.75
N LEU A 430 -1.35 -10.33 -2.12
CA LEU A 430 -0.81 -10.24 -3.47
C LEU A 430 -1.69 -11.09 -4.36
N MET A 431 -2.51 -10.44 -5.17
CA MET A 431 -3.32 -11.17 -6.16
C MET A 431 -2.45 -11.47 -7.38
N PRO A 432 -2.46 -12.71 -7.85
CA PRO A 432 -1.82 -13.06 -9.10
C PRO A 432 -2.49 -12.29 -10.24
N VAL A 433 -1.68 -11.52 -10.99
CA VAL A 433 -2.17 -10.75 -12.12
C VAL A 433 -2.02 -11.61 -13.37
N LEU A 434 -3.09 -12.29 -13.73
CA LEU A 434 -3.21 -12.92 -15.04
C LEU A 434 -4.07 -12.02 -15.93
N SER A 435 -3.57 -11.71 -17.11
CA SER A 435 -4.39 -11.08 -18.14
C SER A 435 -5.40 -12.10 -18.67
N SER A 436 -6.68 -11.84 -18.49
CA SER A 436 -7.78 -12.62 -19.09
C SER A 436 -8.02 -12.19 -20.52
#